data_a81d43d12b12ce02943057a4d7530824
#
_entry.id   a81d43d12b12ce02943057a4d7530824
#
_cell.length_a   1.000
_cell.length_b   1.000
_cell.length_c   1.000
_cell.angle_alpha   90.00
_cell.angle_beta   90.00
_cell.angle_gamma   90.00
#
_symmetry.space_group_name_H-M   'P 1'
#
loop_
_entity.id
_entity.type
_entity.pdbx_description
1 polymer ?
#
loop_
_entity_poly.entity_id
_entity_poly.type
_entity_poly.pdbx_seq_one_letter_code
_entity_poly.pdbx_strand_id
1 'polypeptide(L)'
;RINGTMLPADRWPVLADRVMEAAPNLTYFEFLTALGLLAFAEAGVDLVVMEAGLGGHYDATTAMPVQAVCFTPIGMDHEKILGPTLTDIASDKSQAMRPGVPAFTAPQEAEALDCLLRTAQEKGAELRETASLPFPQSALGLAGPHQRVNARLAIAVWDWLADQHHWPNMPETAAKGLASAHFPGRFQRIPACNGLPPLILDGAHNPHGLRAFETAVRDADIQPAAVIFSCLADKDISDMLPFIRRIAGDAPLFVPTIQDNERAMNGEELAKLLAEGRGPAITQPTQRLSLALKETASFVPAEDADRHPVLLCGSLYLLGEFFNLHPQTLEQ
;
A
#
# COMPACT_ATOMS: atom_id res chain seq x y z
N ARG A 1 -1.47 13.98 -3.97
CA ARG A 1 -0.53 14.53 -4.97
C ARG A 1 -1.30 15.11 -6.14
N ILE A 2 -0.82 16.19 -6.73
CA ILE A 2 -1.35 16.81 -7.94
C ILE A 2 -0.23 16.75 -8.98
N ASN A 3 -0.47 16.07 -10.10
CA ASN A 3 0.55 15.87 -11.16
C ASN A 3 1.87 15.30 -10.60
N GLY A 4 1.79 14.33 -9.71
CA GLY A 4 2.94 13.68 -9.07
C GLY A 4 3.55 14.45 -7.88
N THR A 5 3.21 15.71 -7.68
CA THR A 5 3.80 16.57 -6.63
C THR A 5 2.91 16.62 -5.39
N MET A 6 3.51 16.62 -4.22
CA MET A 6 2.78 16.79 -2.95
C MET A 6 2.14 18.18 -2.88
N LEU A 7 0.96 18.25 -2.26
CA LEU A 7 0.34 19.55 -1.97
C LEU A 7 1.28 20.39 -1.08
N PRO A 8 1.60 21.64 -1.44
CA PRO A 8 2.48 22.49 -0.63
C PRO A 8 1.98 22.66 0.80
N ALA A 9 2.89 22.69 1.76
CA ALA A 9 2.55 22.70 3.18
C ALA A 9 1.71 23.90 3.61
N ASP A 10 1.93 25.05 3.00
CA ASP A 10 1.19 26.32 3.24
C ASP A 10 -0.26 26.27 2.74
N ARG A 11 -0.58 25.35 1.81
CA ARG A 11 -1.94 25.19 1.31
C ARG A 11 -2.84 24.40 2.27
N TRP A 12 -2.26 23.50 3.07
CA TRP A 12 -3.02 22.64 3.96
C TRP A 12 -3.90 23.40 4.95
N PRO A 13 -3.40 24.40 5.72
CA PRO A 13 -4.25 25.16 6.65
C PRO A 13 -5.41 25.86 5.96
N VAL A 14 -5.14 26.50 4.81
CA VAL A 14 -6.18 27.26 4.06
C VAL A 14 -7.32 26.35 3.60
N LEU A 15 -7.00 25.16 3.09
CA LEU A 15 -8.01 24.20 2.66
C LEU A 15 -8.73 23.56 3.86
N ALA A 16 -7.98 23.28 4.93
CA ALA A 16 -8.52 22.73 6.15
C ALA A 16 -9.57 23.65 6.80
N ASP A 17 -9.28 24.93 6.92
CA ASP A 17 -10.21 25.93 7.48
C ASP A 17 -11.53 25.97 6.68
N ARG A 18 -11.45 25.94 5.37
CA ARG A 18 -12.65 25.94 4.50
C ARG A 18 -13.48 24.67 4.64
N VAL A 19 -12.83 23.51 4.75
CA VAL A 19 -13.55 22.24 4.99
C VAL A 19 -14.21 22.24 6.35
N MET A 20 -13.51 22.69 7.39
CA MET A 20 -14.05 22.76 8.75
C MET A 20 -15.18 23.78 8.88
N GLU A 21 -15.12 24.91 8.17
CA GLU A 21 -16.22 25.88 8.13
C GLU A 21 -17.48 25.31 7.48
N ALA A 22 -17.31 24.55 6.39
CA ALA A 22 -18.42 23.93 5.67
C ALA A 22 -19.01 22.70 6.36
N ALA A 23 -18.17 21.88 7.04
CA ALA A 23 -18.57 20.61 7.63
C ALA A 23 -17.73 20.29 8.88
N PRO A 24 -18.07 20.82 10.07
CA PRO A 24 -17.25 20.71 11.29
C PRO A 24 -17.26 19.32 11.94
N ASN A 25 -18.14 18.42 11.53
CA ASN A 25 -18.35 17.10 12.18
C ASN A 25 -17.89 15.91 11.34
N LEU A 26 -16.98 16.12 10.38
CA LEU A 26 -16.43 15.05 9.57
C LEU A 26 -15.49 14.15 10.39
N THR A 27 -15.51 12.86 10.10
CA THR A 27 -14.44 11.96 10.53
C THR A 27 -13.13 12.37 9.88
N TYR A 28 -12.01 11.87 10.40
CA TYR A 28 -10.69 12.20 9.86
C TYR A 28 -10.55 11.86 8.37
N PHE A 29 -11.04 10.70 7.94
CA PHE A 29 -10.97 10.29 6.54
C PHE A 29 -11.92 11.10 5.63
N GLU A 30 -13.13 11.40 6.08
CA GLU A 30 -14.05 12.29 5.37
C GLU A 30 -13.45 13.69 5.20
N PHE A 31 -12.83 14.21 6.27
CA PHE A 31 -12.13 15.50 6.22
C PHE A 31 -11.00 15.49 5.18
N LEU A 32 -10.12 14.46 5.18
CA LEU A 32 -9.04 14.34 4.19
C LEU A 32 -9.57 14.19 2.77
N THR A 33 -10.66 13.44 2.59
CA THR A 33 -11.32 13.26 1.30
C THR A 33 -11.85 14.61 0.78
N ALA A 34 -12.56 15.36 1.61
CA ALA A 34 -13.08 16.68 1.25
C ALA A 34 -11.96 17.68 0.94
N LEU A 35 -10.89 17.69 1.74
CA LEU A 35 -9.71 18.53 1.53
C LEU A 35 -9.02 18.19 0.19
N GLY A 36 -8.85 16.91 -0.09
CA GLY A 36 -8.25 16.45 -1.34
C GLY A 36 -9.07 16.88 -2.57
N LEU A 37 -10.40 16.70 -2.51
CA LEU A 37 -11.32 17.11 -3.57
C LEU A 37 -11.30 18.63 -3.81
N LEU A 38 -11.24 19.41 -2.73
CA LEU A 38 -11.13 20.86 -2.82
C LEU A 38 -9.81 21.27 -3.48
N ALA A 39 -8.69 20.61 -3.11
CA ALA A 39 -7.39 20.87 -3.73
C ALA A 39 -7.38 20.51 -5.22
N PHE A 40 -7.99 19.39 -5.62
CA PHE A 40 -8.11 18.98 -7.02
C PHE A 40 -8.97 19.96 -7.83
N ALA A 41 -10.10 20.41 -7.26
CA ALA A 41 -10.97 21.38 -7.90
C ALA A 41 -10.27 22.71 -8.14
N GLU A 42 -9.51 23.21 -7.16
CA GLU A 42 -8.73 24.46 -7.32
C GLU A 42 -7.59 24.32 -8.32
N ALA A 43 -6.98 23.15 -8.42
CA ALA A 43 -5.92 22.89 -9.38
C ALA A 43 -6.44 22.66 -10.82
N GLY A 44 -7.76 22.47 -11.00
CA GLY A 44 -8.37 22.24 -12.31
C GLY A 44 -7.86 20.99 -13.01
N VAL A 45 -7.68 19.89 -12.25
CA VAL A 45 -7.17 18.62 -12.80
C VAL A 45 -8.17 17.98 -13.75
N ASP A 46 -7.69 17.29 -14.78
CA ASP A 46 -8.55 16.61 -15.77
C ASP A 46 -9.06 15.25 -15.25
N LEU A 47 -8.31 14.61 -14.37
CA LEU A 47 -8.61 13.27 -13.83
C LEU A 47 -8.24 13.19 -12.34
N VAL A 48 -9.12 12.59 -11.56
CA VAL A 48 -8.89 12.29 -10.14
C VAL A 48 -8.92 10.80 -9.91
N VAL A 49 -7.91 10.27 -9.24
CA VAL A 49 -7.87 8.90 -8.76
C VAL A 49 -8.10 8.91 -7.25
N MET A 50 -9.22 8.34 -6.82
CA MET A 50 -9.60 8.25 -5.41
C MET A 50 -9.40 6.83 -4.90
N GLU A 51 -8.68 6.68 -3.80
CA GLU A 51 -8.54 5.41 -3.11
C GLU A 51 -9.50 5.33 -1.93
N ALA A 52 -10.27 4.24 -1.84
CA ALA A 52 -11.16 3.99 -0.71
C ALA A 52 -10.34 3.77 0.57
N GLY A 53 -10.78 4.40 1.66
CA GLY A 53 -10.14 4.22 2.96
C GLY A 53 -10.46 2.86 3.58
N LEU A 54 -11.74 2.47 3.55
CA LEU A 54 -12.22 1.22 4.14
C LEU A 54 -13.49 0.73 3.45
N GLY A 55 -13.47 -0.52 2.98
CA GLY A 55 -14.65 -1.13 2.36
C GLY A 55 -15.03 -0.47 1.03
N GLY A 56 -16.31 -0.18 0.86
CA GLY A 56 -16.87 0.45 -0.33
C GLY A 56 -18.30 0.97 -0.09
N HIS A 57 -19.04 0.35 0.83
CA HIS A 57 -20.44 0.71 1.07
C HIS A 57 -20.59 2.10 1.70
N TYR A 58 -19.85 2.37 2.75
CA TYR A 58 -19.90 3.62 3.52
C TYR A 58 -18.63 4.46 3.41
N ASP A 59 -17.76 4.15 2.45
CA ASP A 59 -16.53 4.90 2.27
C ASP A 59 -16.82 6.31 1.71
N ALA A 60 -16.11 7.31 2.23
CA ALA A 60 -16.30 8.70 1.83
C ALA A 60 -16.10 8.92 0.32
N THR A 61 -15.20 8.16 -0.32
CA THR A 61 -14.93 8.26 -1.75
C THR A 61 -16.11 7.81 -2.60
N THR A 62 -16.96 6.92 -2.07
CA THR A 62 -18.16 6.45 -2.79
C THR A 62 -19.30 7.46 -2.83
N ALA A 63 -19.24 8.55 -2.05
CA ALA A 63 -20.20 9.64 -2.15
C ALA A 63 -20.05 10.46 -3.45
N MET A 64 -18.89 10.35 -4.13
CA MET A 64 -18.58 11.11 -5.34
C MET A 64 -19.11 10.42 -6.59
N PRO A 65 -19.56 11.17 -7.62
CA PRO A 65 -19.78 10.60 -8.94
C PRO A 65 -18.44 10.16 -9.52
N VAL A 66 -18.37 8.91 -9.97
CA VAL A 66 -17.17 8.32 -10.57
C VAL A 66 -17.44 7.88 -12.00
N GLN A 67 -16.43 7.90 -12.86
CA GLN A 67 -16.52 7.43 -14.22
C GLN A 67 -16.19 5.94 -14.37
N ALA A 68 -15.34 5.44 -13.48
CA ALA A 68 -14.98 4.02 -13.40
C ALA A 68 -14.73 3.62 -11.95
N VAL A 69 -14.95 2.36 -11.63
CA VAL A 69 -14.58 1.75 -10.35
C VAL A 69 -13.52 0.67 -10.60
N CYS A 70 -12.50 0.60 -9.75
CA CYS A 70 -11.39 -0.33 -9.90
C CYS A 70 -11.26 -1.21 -8.66
N PHE A 71 -11.23 -2.53 -8.85
CA PHE A 71 -10.97 -3.49 -7.80
C PHE A 71 -9.59 -4.11 -7.99
N THR A 72 -8.66 -3.75 -7.13
CA THR A 72 -7.40 -4.49 -6.96
C THR A 72 -7.69 -5.86 -6.34
N PRO A 73 -6.73 -6.80 -6.27
CA PRO A 73 -6.97 -8.08 -5.61
C PRO A 73 -7.50 -7.89 -4.18
N ILE A 74 -8.67 -8.48 -3.91
CA ILE A 74 -9.31 -8.43 -2.59
C ILE A 74 -8.73 -9.56 -1.74
N GLY A 75 -8.28 -9.24 -0.53
CA GLY A 75 -7.74 -10.19 0.43
C GLY A 75 -8.31 -9.96 1.82
N MET A 76 -7.97 -10.84 2.75
CA MET A 76 -8.36 -10.73 4.16
C MET A 76 -7.67 -9.52 4.80
N ASP A 77 -8.46 -8.55 5.20
CA ASP A 77 -8.08 -7.39 6.02
C ASP A 77 -9.33 -6.74 6.62
N HIS A 78 -9.15 -6.04 7.72
CA HIS A 78 -10.23 -5.32 8.41
C HIS A 78 -11.42 -6.20 8.81
N GLU A 79 -11.20 -7.46 9.13
CA GLU A 79 -12.20 -8.48 9.44
C GLU A 79 -13.16 -8.06 10.55
N LYS A 80 -12.65 -7.33 11.57
CA LYS A 80 -13.46 -6.81 12.68
C LYS A 80 -14.54 -5.81 12.26
N ILE A 81 -14.40 -5.20 11.08
CA ILE A 81 -15.29 -4.15 10.57
C ILE A 81 -16.07 -4.66 9.37
N LEU A 82 -15.40 -5.29 8.42
CA LEU A 82 -16.00 -5.72 7.15
C LEU A 82 -16.61 -7.11 7.20
N GLY A 83 -16.24 -7.92 8.22
CA GLY A 83 -16.69 -9.30 8.40
C GLY A 83 -15.56 -10.31 8.29
N PRO A 84 -15.76 -11.52 8.87
CA PRO A 84 -14.72 -12.51 9.09
C PRO A 84 -14.36 -13.33 7.85
N THR A 85 -15.05 -13.16 6.73
CA THR A 85 -14.83 -13.94 5.51
C THR A 85 -14.46 -13.07 4.32
N LEU A 86 -13.77 -13.67 3.33
CA LEU A 86 -13.48 -12.99 2.07
C LEU A 86 -14.74 -12.56 1.34
N THR A 87 -15.82 -13.34 1.45
CA THR A 87 -17.15 -13.01 0.92
C THR A 87 -17.72 -11.74 1.55
N ASP A 88 -17.62 -11.57 2.86
CA ASP A 88 -18.10 -10.37 3.54
C ASP A 88 -17.34 -9.13 3.07
N ILE A 89 -16.02 -9.23 3.04
CA ILE A 89 -15.12 -8.15 2.60
C ILE A 89 -15.41 -7.78 1.13
N ALA A 90 -15.53 -8.77 0.25
CA ALA A 90 -15.83 -8.55 -1.17
C ALA A 90 -17.23 -7.97 -1.37
N SER A 91 -18.21 -8.41 -0.60
CA SER A 91 -19.57 -7.88 -0.64
C SER A 91 -19.63 -6.40 -0.27
N ASP A 92 -18.93 -5.99 0.79
CA ASP A 92 -18.85 -4.57 1.16
C ASP A 92 -18.13 -3.73 0.10
N LYS A 93 -16.93 -4.18 -0.34
CA LYS A 93 -16.16 -3.46 -1.37
C LYS A 93 -16.92 -3.33 -2.69
N SER A 94 -17.68 -4.34 -3.09
CA SER A 94 -18.47 -4.35 -4.32
C SER A 94 -19.54 -3.25 -4.34
N GLN A 95 -19.96 -2.77 -3.15
CA GLN A 95 -20.95 -1.70 -3.05
C GLN A 95 -20.48 -0.36 -3.64
N ALA A 96 -19.21 -0.19 -3.91
CA ALA A 96 -18.67 0.95 -4.65
C ALA A 96 -19.16 1.01 -6.11
N MET A 97 -19.63 -0.11 -6.69
CA MET A 97 -20.20 -0.13 -8.05
C MET A 97 -21.44 0.76 -8.18
N ARG A 98 -21.60 1.38 -9.34
CA ARG A 98 -22.68 2.30 -9.66
C ARG A 98 -23.41 1.84 -10.92
N PRO A 99 -24.73 2.06 -11.02
CA PRO A 99 -25.49 1.78 -12.24
C PRO A 99 -24.92 2.52 -13.45
N GLY A 100 -24.66 1.80 -14.53
CA GLY A 100 -24.15 2.37 -15.78
C GLY A 100 -22.69 2.82 -15.76
N VAL A 101 -21.98 2.62 -14.65
CA VAL A 101 -20.56 2.92 -14.53
C VAL A 101 -19.77 1.61 -14.66
N PRO A 102 -18.77 1.53 -15.56
CA PRO A 102 -17.95 0.33 -15.68
C PRO A 102 -17.10 0.09 -14.44
N ALA A 103 -17.01 -1.16 -14.04
CA ALA A 103 -16.14 -1.64 -12.98
C ALA A 103 -15.05 -2.53 -13.59
N PHE A 104 -13.80 -2.25 -13.26
CA PHE A 104 -12.65 -3.04 -13.70
C PHE A 104 -12.14 -3.86 -12.53
N THR A 105 -11.83 -5.12 -12.75
CA THR A 105 -11.26 -5.96 -11.70
C THR A 105 -9.96 -6.63 -12.12
N ALA A 106 -8.97 -6.56 -11.25
CA ALA A 106 -7.82 -7.45 -11.29
C ALA A 106 -8.28 -8.91 -11.08
N PRO A 107 -7.43 -9.92 -11.33
CA PRO A 107 -7.71 -11.30 -10.93
C PRO A 107 -8.08 -11.38 -9.46
N GLN A 108 -9.13 -12.14 -9.15
CA GLN A 108 -9.67 -12.32 -7.81
C GLN A 108 -9.69 -13.80 -7.43
N GLU A 109 -9.71 -14.08 -6.14
CA GLU A 109 -10.12 -15.40 -5.64
C GLU A 109 -11.60 -15.65 -6.03
N ALA A 110 -11.98 -16.91 -6.26
CA ALA A 110 -13.28 -17.26 -6.81
C ALA A 110 -14.46 -16.66 -6.01
N GLU A 111 -14.38 -16.72 -4.68
CA GLU A 111 -15.41 -16.19 -3.78
C GLU A 111 -15.58 -14.68 -3.92
N ALA A 112 -14.47 -13.94 -4.06
CA ALA A 112 -14.51 -12.50 -4.26
C ALA A 112 -15.05 -12.14 -5.65
N LEU A 113 -14.64 -12.86 -6.69
CA LEU A 113 -15.14 -12.66 -8.06
C LEU A 113 -16.64 -12.88 -8.13
N ASP A 114 -17.16 -13.95 -7.53
CA ASP A 114 -18.59 -14.25 -7.47
C ASP A 114 -19.39 -13.12 -6.81
N CYS A 115 -18.85 -12.49 -5.76
CA CYS A 115 -19.47 -11.33 -5.14
C CYS A 115 -19.50 -10.12 -6.08
N LEU A 116 -18.38 -9.84 -6.76
CA LEU A 116 -18.31 -8.74 -7.71
C LEU A 116 -19.28 -8.94 -8.87
N LEU A 117 -19.37 -10.14 -9.43
CA LEU A 117 -20.28 -10.47 -10.54
C LEU A 117 -21.75 -10.31 -10.13
N ARG A 118 -22.14 -10.81 -8.96
CA ARG A 118 -23.52 -10.66 -8.44
C ARG A 118 -23.87 -9.18 -8.25
N THR A 119 -23.01 -8.42 -7.57
CA THR A 119 -23.27 -6.99 -7.34
C THR A 119 -23.33 -6.21 -8.65
N ALA A 120 -22.48 -6.53 -9.62
CA ALA A 120 -22.51 -5.90 -10.93
C ALA A 120 -23.86 -6.16 -11.63
N GLN A 121 -24.36 -7.39 -11.59
CA GLN A 121 -25.68 -7.74 -12.13
C GLN A 121 -26.81 -7.01 -11.39
N GLU A 122 -26.80 -7.01 -10.06
CA GLU A 122 -27.83 -6.36 -9.23
C GLU A 122 -27.90 -4.84 -9.47
N LYS A 123 -26.75 -4.19 -9.64
CA LYS A 123 -26.65 -2.75 -9.85
C LYS A 123 -26.73 -2.32 -11.32
N GLY A 124 -26.70 -3.24 -12.25
CA GLY A 124 -26.62 -2.91 -13.67
C GLY A 124 -25.29 -2.24 -14.06
N ALA A 125 -24.19 -2.64 -13.40
CA ALA A 125 -22.84 -2.22 -13.73
C ALA A 125 -22.19 -3.26 -14.66
N GLU A 126 -21.32 -2.81 -15.57
CA GLU A 126 -20.51 -3.70 -16.40
C GLU A 126 -19.20 -4.04 -15.67
N LEU A 127 -19.01 -5.31 -15.29
CA LEU A 127 -17.74 -5.76 -14.71
C LEU A 127 -16.80 -6.26 -15.81
N ARG A 128 -15.61 -5.69 -15.89
CA ARG A 128 -14.55 -6.01 -16.87
C ARG A 128 -13.36 -6.62 -16.18
N GLU A 129 -13.07 -7.89 -16.47
CA GLU A 129 -11.91 -8.59 -15.97
C GLU A 129 -10.66 -8.24 -16.78
N THR A 130 -9.56 -7.93 -16.09
CA THR A 130 -8.31 -7.50 -16.75
C THR A 130 -7.26 -8.59 -16.87
N ALA A 131 -7.51 -9.78 -16.34
CA ALA A 131 -6.54 -10.90 -16.30
C ALA A 131 -5.97 -11.27 -17.68
N SER A 132 -6.83 -11.31 -18.71
CA SER A 132 -6.50 -11.73 -20.07
C SER A 132 -6.01 -10.59 -20.98
N LEU A 133 -6.02 -9.36 -20.50
CA LEU A 133 -5.64 -8.22 -21.33
C LEU A 133 -4.13 -8.22 -21.59
N PRO A 134 -3.69 -7.81 -22.79
CA PRO A 134 -2.27 -7.68 -23.10
C PRO A 134 -1.60 -6.70 -22.14
N PHE A 135 -0.37 -7.01 -21.78
CA PHE A 135 0.44 -6.16 -20.91
C PHE A 135 1.76 -5.85 -21.60
N PRO A 136 2.13 -4.58 -21.74
CA PRO A 136 3.41 -4.22 -22.35
C PRO A 136 4.56 -4.78 -21.50
N GLN A 137 5.56 -5.35 -22.19
CA GLN A 137 6.80 -5.82 -21.54
C GLN A 137 7.71 -4.63 -21.18
N SER A 138 7.15 -3.66 -20.48
CA SER A 138 7.90 -2.49 -20.00
C SER A 138 8.39 -2.71 -18.58
N ALA A 139 9.48 -2.06 -18.22
CA ALA A 139 9.90 -1.96 -16.84
C ALA A 139 8.80 -1.24 -16.03
N LEU A 140 8.59 -1.68 -14.79
CA LEU A 140 7.73 -1.00 -13.83
C LEU A 140 8.61 -0.24 -12.84
N GLY A 141 8.18 0.94 -12.45
CA GLY A 141 8.82 1.69 -11.36
C GLY A 141 8.56 1.06 -9.99
N LEU A 142 7.45 0.32 -9.87
CA LEU A 142 7.10 -0.43 -8.66
C LEU A 142 7.49 -1.90 -8.81
N ALA A 143 8.20 -2.45 -7.83
CA ALA A 143 8.69 -3.81 -7.85
C ALA A 143 7.67 -4.84 -7.33
N GLY A 144 7.82 -6.08 -7.80
CA GLY A 144 7.03 -7.23 -7.38
C GLY A 144 5.97 -7.67 -8.41
N PRO A 145 5.65 -8.97 -8.46
CA PRO A 145 4.71 -9.52 -9.44
C PRO A 145 3.30 -8.98 -9.29
N HIS A 146 2.86 -8.64 -8.08
CA HIS A 146 1.57 -8.01 -7.82
C HIS A 146 1.45 -6.64 -8.49
N GLN A 147 2.55 -5.91 -8.68
CA GLN A 147 2.54 -4.62 -9.39
C GLN A 147 2.26 -4.78 -10.88
N ARG A 148 2.60 -5.92 -11.48
CA ARG A 148 2.20 -6.23 -12.86
C ARG A 148 0.67 -6.40 -12.98
N VAL A 149 0.05 -6.97 -11.96
CA VAL A 149 -1.42 -7.09 -11.87
C VAL A 149 -2.05 -5.71 -11.75
N ASN A 150 -1.55 -4.88 -10.84
CA ASN A 150 -2.02 -3.51 -10.65
C ASN A 150 -1.83 -2.64 -11.90
N ALA A 151 -0.66 -2.75 -12.55
CA ALA A 151 -0.37 -2.01 -13.77
C ALA A 151 -1.29 -2.41 -14.94
N ARG A 152 -1.63 -3.71 -15.07
CA ARG A 152 -2.60 -4.17 -16.08
C ARG A 152 -3.98 -3.56 -15.85
N LEU A 153 -4.43 -3.52 -14.58
CA LEU A 153 -5.67 -2.85 -14.20
C LEU A 153 -5.62 -1.35 -14.56
N ALA A 154 -4.53 -0.67 -14.20
CA ALA A 154 -4.36 0.75 -14.49
C ALA A 154 -4.39 1.06 -16.00
N ILE A 155 -3.71 0.24 -16.83
CA ILE A 155 -3.75 0.39 -18.28
C ILE A 155 -5.17 0.18 -18.84
N ALA A 156 -5.86 -0.86 -18.37
CA ALA A 156 -7.21 -1.15 -18.85
C ALA A 156 -8.17 0.02 -18.60
N VAL A 157 -8.05 0.65 -17.45
CA VAL A 157 -8.85 1.83 -17.09
C VAL A 157 -8.41 3.05 -17.91
N TRP A 158 -7.09 3.25 -18.07
CA TRP A 158 -6.56 4.33 -18.88
C TRP A 158 -7.01 4.25 -20.34
N ASP A 159 -6.90 3.07 -20.95
CA ASP A 159 -7.31 2.84 -22.35
C ASP A 159 -8.80 3.17 -22.52
N TRP A 160 -9.64 2.74 -21.59
CA TRP A 160 -11.05 3.04 -21.60
C TRP A 160 -11.33 4.54 -21.42
N LEU A 161 -10.70 5.20 -20.45
CA LEU A 161 -10.86 6.65 -20.23
C LEU A 161 -10.40 7.47 -21.44
N ALA A 162 -9.25 7.11 -22.00
CA ALA A 162 -8.70 7.79 -23.17
C ALA A 162 -9.66 7.70 -24.38
N ASP A 163 -10.30 6.55 -24.58
CA ASP A 163 -11.32 6.37 -25.61
C ASP A 163 -12.56 7.25 -25.34
N GLN A 164 -13.06 7.22 -24.10
CA GLN A 164 -14.26 8.01 -23.72
C GLN A 164 -14.07 9.52 -23.87
N HIS A 165 -12.87 10.00 -23.55
CA HIS A 165 -12.54 11.45 -23.60
C HIS A 165 -11.82 11.87 -24.87
N HIS A 166 -11.58 10.94 -25.80
CA HIS A 166 -10.80 11.18 -27.03
C HIS A 166 -9.38 11.73 -26.72
N TRP A 167 -8.81 11.32 -25.61
CA TRP A 167 -7.43 11.67 -25.25
C TRP A 167 -6.42 10.90 -26.09
N PRO A 168 -5.25 11.49 -26.39
CA PRO A 168 -4.18 10.77 -27.06
C PRO A 168 -3.75 9.57 -26.21
N ASN A 169 -3.95 8.35 -26.73
CA ASN A 169 -3.54 7.13 -26.07
C ASN A 169 -2.32 6.53 -26.81
N MET A 170 -1.14 6.88 -26.34
CA MET A 170 0.11 6.39 -26.91
C MET A 170 0.74 5.34 -25.99
N PRO A 171 0.89 4.08 -26.45
CA PRO A 171 1.46 2.99 -25.65
C PRO A 171 2.82 3.31 -25.02
N GLU A 172 3.64 4.07 -25.73
CA GLU A 172 4.97 4.49 -25.24
C GLU A 172 4.85 5.45 -24.04
N THR A 173 3.86 6.34 -24.06
CA THR A 173 3.60 7.26 -22.94
C THR A 173 3.08 6.51 -21.72
N ALA A 174 2.16 5.57 -21.92
CA ALA A 174 1.67 4.69 -20.85
C ALA A 174 2.82 3.85 -20.24
N ALA A 175 3.70 3.30 -21.10
CA ALA A 175 4.87 2.55 -20.65
C ALA A 175 5.85 3.43 -19.83
N LYS A 176 6.10 4.67 -20.25
CA LYS A 176 6.90 5.62 -19.47
C LYS A 176 6.25 5.95 -18.12
N GLY A 177 4.93 6.17 -18.11
CA GLY A 177 4.18 6.39 -16.88
C GLY A 177 4.32 5.23 -15.89
N LEU A 178 4.20 3.99 -16.37
CA LEU A 178 4.41 2.80 -15.53
C LEU A 178 5.85 2.67 -15.01
N ALA A 179 6.83 2.99 -15.86
CA ALA A 179 8.25 2.93 -15.47
C ALA A 179 8.65 4.01 -14.46
N SER A 180 7.97 5.17 -14.50
CA SER A 180 8.19 6.27 -13.57
C SER A 180 7.27 6.23 -12.34
N ALA A 181 6.35 5.25 -12.26
CA ALA A 181 5.46 5.13 -11.12
C ALA A 181 6.26 4.88 -9.84
N HIS A 182 6.05 5.74 -8.87
CA HIS A 182 6.69 5.66 -7.57
C HIS A 182 5.65 5.86 -6.46
N PHE A 183 5.75 5.05 -5.41
CA PHE A 183 4.95 5.20 -4.21
C PHE A 183 5.80 4.92 -2.98
N PRO A 184 5.94 5.86 -2.04
CA PRO A 184 6.76 5.67 -0.85
C PRO A 184 6.33 4.43 -0.06
N GLY A 185 7.32 3.60 0.32
CA GLY A 185 7.06 2.39 1.09
C GLY A 185 6.36 1.26 0.31
N ARG A 186 6.53 1.18 -1.00
CA ARG A 186 6.14 0.02 -1.81
C ARG A 186 7.38 -0.58 -2.48
N PHE A 187 8.03 -1.51 -1.80
CA PHE A 187 9.33 -2.07 -2.14
C PHE A 187 10.35 -0.98 -2.52
N GLN A 188 10.28 0.12 -1.78
CA GLN A 188 11.12 1.30 -2.03
C GLN A 188 12.56 1.03 -1.61
N ARG A 189 13.50 1.18 -2.54
CA ARG A 189 14.94 1.02 -2.27
C ARG A 189 15.53 2.37 -1.89
N ILE A 190 16.14 2.42 -0.71
CA ILE A 190 16.92 3.56 -0.24
C ILE A 190 18.39 3.16 -0.24
N PRO A 191 19.24 3.80 -1.03
CA PRO A 191 20.68 3.54 -1.00
C PRO A 191 21.28 3.94 0.34
N ALA A 192 22.43 3.36 0.68
CA ALA A 192 23.17 3.77 1.87
C ALA A 192 23.51 5.27 1.80
N CYS A 193 23.01 6.03 2.75
CA CYS A 193 23.23 7.48 2.80
C CYS A 193 23.08 8.03 4.21
N ASN A 194 23.80 9.09 4.54
CA ASN A 194 23.65 9.84 5.80
C ASN A 194 23.61 8.95 7.07
N GLY A 195 24.40 7.87 7.10
CA GLY A 195 24.45 6.93 8.22
C GLY A 195 23.36 5.87 8.23
N LEU A 196 22.48 5.86 7.23
CA LEU A 196 21.54 4.76 6.97
C LEU A 196 22.23 3.63 6.20
N PRO A 197 21.98 2.37 6.55
CA PRO A 197 22.31 1.24 5.68
C PRO A 197 21.44 1.26 4.41
N PRO A 198 21.75 0.46 3.37
CA PRO A 198 20.80 0.23 2.29
C PRO A 198 19.53 -0.40 2.84
N LEU A 199 18.38 0.15 2.46
CA LEU A 199 17.07 -0.25 2.96
C LEU A 199 16.11 -0.66 1.82
N ILE A 200 15.21 -1.58 2.13
CA ILE A 200 13.97 -1.77 1.38
C ILE A 200 12.81 -1.51 2.34
N LEU A 201 11.98 -0.53 1.98
CA LEU A 201 10.81 -0.14 2.74
C LEU A 201 9.55 -0.73 2.10
N ASP A 202 8.71 -1.41 2.88
CA ASP A 202 7.43 -1.91 2.39
C ASP A 202 6.33 -1.80 3.45
N GLY A 203 5.17 -1.31 3.04
CA GLY A 203 3.99 -1.12 3.89
C GLY A 203 3.18 -2.40 4.14
N ALA A 204 3.69 -3.58 3.81
CA ALA A 204 3.03 -4.86 4.09
C ALA A 204 2.74 -5.02 5.58
N HIS A 205 1.46 -5.16 5.94
CA HIS A 205 0.98 -5.14 7.33
C HIS A 205 -0.16 -6.14 7.60
N ASN A 206 -0.41 -7.04 6.65
CA ASN A 206 -1.37 -8.14 6.73
C ASN A 206 -0.82 -9.36 5.98
N PRO A 207 -1.40 -10.57 6.14
CA PRO A 207 -0.91 -11.78 5.49
C PRO A 207 -0.81 -11.66 3.97
N HIS A 208 -1.78 -11.02 3.32
CA HIS A 208 -1.78 -10.81 1.87
C HIS A 208 -0.63 -9.92 1.41
N GLY A 209 -0.42 -8.78 2.07
CA GLY A 209 0.70 -7.87 1.79
C GLY A 209 2.06 -8.51 2.05
N LEU A 210 2.22 -9.22 3.18
CA LEU A 210 3.46 -9.92 3.51
C LEU A 210 3.79 -11.04 2.52
N ARG A 211 2.79 -11.76 2.00
CA ARG A 211 2.99 -12.75 0.93
C ARG A 211 3.52 -12.08 -0.34
N ALA A 212 2.94 -10.93 -0.71
CA ALA A 212 3.40 -10.18 -1.88
C ALA A 212 4.82 -9.65 -1.69
N PHE A 213 5.14 -9.14 -0.50
CA PHE A 213 6.48 -8.67 -0.15
C PHE A 213 7.51 -9.81 -0.14
N GLU A 214 7.21 -10.96 0.49
CA GLU A 214 8.05 -12.19 0.45
C GLU A 214 8.39 -12.58 -0.98
N THR A 215 7.38 -12.58 -1.86
CA THR A 215 7.57 -12.91 -3.26
C THR A 215 8.48 -11.89 -3.96
N ALA A 216 8.28 -10.60 -3.71
CA ALA A 216 9.12 -9.55 -4.29
C ALA A 216 10.57 -9.61 -3.80
N VAL A 217 10.80 -9.90 -2.52
CA VAL A 217 12.14 -10.12 -1.94
C VAL A 217 12.84 -11.29 -2.61
N ARG A 218 12.15 -12.42 -2.75
CA ARG A 218 12.68 -13.62 -3.40
C ARG A 218 12.98 -13.38 -4.88
N ASP A 219 12.06 -12.80 -5.63
CA ASP A 219 12.20 -12.55 -7.08
C ASP A 219 13.30 -11.53 -7.38
N ALA A 220 13.61 -10.65 -6.43
CA ALA A 220 14.73 -9.71 -6.50
C ALA A 220 16.08 -10.30 -6.03
N ASP A 221 16.11 -11.59 -5.65
CA ASP A 221 17.28 -12.30 -5.10
C ASP A 221 17.92 -11.56 -3.89
N ILE A 222 17.07 -10.99 -3.03
CA ILE A 222 17.48 -10.28 -1.82
C ILE A 222 17.71 -11.27 -0.67
N GLN A 223 18.86 -11.14 -0.04
CA GLN A 223 19.21 -11.83 1.20
C GLN A 223 19.35 -10.79 2.30
N PRO A 224 18.33 -10.56 3.13
CA PRO A 224 18.35 -9.44 4.05
C PRO A 224 19.49 -9.54 5.05
N ALA A 225 20.22 -8.46 5.28
CA ALA A 225 21.20 -8.37 6.35
C ALA A 225 20.54 -8.31 7.73
N ALA A 226 19.37 -7.68 7.81
CA ALA A 226 18.50 -7.63 8.98
C ALA A 226 17.08 -7.29 8.56
N VAL A 227 16.11 -7.55 9.44
CA VAL A 227 14.72 -7.13 9.24
C VAL A 227 14.26 -6.30 10.43
N ILE A 228 13.66 -5.15 10.16
CA ILE A 228 12.98 -4.31 11.15
C ILE A 228 11.48 -4.53 10.93
N PHE A 229 10.80 -5.04 11.94
CA PHE A 229 9.38 -5.36 11.87
C PHE A 229 8.65 -4.85 13.10
N SER A 230 7.51 -4.20 12.89
CA SER A 230 6.57 -3.89 13.97
C SER A 230 5.15 -3.82 13.41
N CYS A 231 4.14 -4.04 14.24
CA CYS A 231 2.75 -4.02 13.83
C CYS A 231 1.84 -3.41 14.91
N LEU A 232 0.57 -3.24 14.56
CA LEU A 232 -0.45 -2.81 15.49
C LEU A 232 -1.03 -4.00 16.25
N ALA A 233 -1.47 -3.78 17.48
CA ALA A 233 -2.01 -4.80 18.38
C ALA A 233 -3.36 -5.38 17.95
N ASP A 234 -4.06 -4.71 17.04
CA ASP A 234 -5.34 -5.18 16.48
C ASP A 234 -5.18 -6.17 15.32
N LYS A 235 -3.94 -6.43 14.87
CA LYS A 235 -3.63 -7.41 13.83
C LYS A 235 -3.46 -8.81 14.43
N ASP A 236 -3.92 -9.82 13.69
CA ASP A 236 -3.61 -11.21 14.04
C ASP A 236 -2.18 -11.53 13.61
N ILE A 237 -1.28 -11.53 14.60
CA ILE A 237 0.14 -11.81 14.37
C ILE A 237 0.37 -13.26 13.97
N SER A 238 -0.47 -14.21 14.41
CA SER A 238 -0.28 -15.64 14.14
C SER A 238 -0.29 -15.95 12.64
N ASP A 239 -1.18 -15.28 11.89
CA ASP A 239 -1.27 -15.43 10.44
C ASP A 239 -0.13 -14.74 9.68
N MET A 240 0.52 -13.77 10.32
CA MET A 240 1.65 -13.02 9.75
C MET A 240 3.00 -13.71 10.01
N LEU A 241 3.15 -14.41 11.15
CA LEU A 241 4.41 -15.02 11.57
C LEU A 241 5.09 -15.91 10.52
N PRO A 242 4.37 -16.79 9.78
CA PRO A 242 5.01 -17.62 8.78
C PRO A 242 5.71 -16.82 7.67
N PHE A 243 5.10 -15.72 7.24
CA PHE A 243 5.68 -14.85 6.20
C PHE A 243 6.89 -14.09 6.73
N ILE A 244 6.80 -13.51 7.92
CA ILE A 244 7.90 -12.75 8.52
C ILE A 244 9.12 -13.65 8.72
N ARG A 245 8.91 -14.89 9.18
CA ARG A 245 9.98 -15.87 9.36
C ARG A 245 10.66 -16.26 8.05
N ARG A 246 9.89 -16.42 6.96
CA ARG A 246 10.46 -16.72 5.64
C ARG A 246 11.18 -15.52 5.04
N ILE A 247 10.63 -14.31 5.21
CA ILE A 247 11.28 -13.07 4.77
C ILE A 247 12.62 -12.88 5.49
N ALA A 248 12.63 -13.10 6.79
CA ALA A 248 13.85 -12.93 7.59
C ALA A 248 14.87 -14.06 7.39
N GLY A 249 14.42 -15.32 7.19
CA GLY A 249 15.33 -16.46 7.20
C GLY A 249 16.18 -16.47 8.46
N ASP A 250 17.50 -16.50 8.30
CA ASP A 250 18.50 -16.46 9.38
C ASP A 250 18.91 -15.01 9.76
N ALA A 251 18.42 -14.00 9.06
CA ALA A 251 18.74 -12.62 9.37
C ALA A 251 18.15 -12.19 10.72
N PRO A 252 18.85 -11.34 11.50
CA PRO A 252 18.34 -10.84 12.76
C PRO A 252 17.08 -9.99 12.56
N LEU A 253 16.12 -10.15 13.50
CA LEU A 253 14.89 -9.36 13.59
C LEU A 253 15.03 -8.30 14.66
N PHE A 254 14.77 -7.05 14.32
CA PHE A 254 14.69 -5.92 15.23
C PHE A 254 13.25 -5.45 15.33
N VAL A 255 12.75 -5.31 16.55
CA VAL A 255 11.33 -5.09 16.83
C VAL A 255 11.16 -3.79 17.61
N PRO A 256 11.10 -2.62 16.91
CA PRO A 256 10.84 -1.36 17.58
C PRO A 256 9.38 -1.25 18.01
N THR A 257 9.14 -0.57 19.14
CA THR A 257 7.82 -0.09 19.48
C THR A 257 7.53 1.18 18.66
N ILE A 258 6.42 1.19 17.91
CA ILE A 258 5.97 2.37 17.16
C ILE A 258 5.61 3.46 18.18
N GLN A 259 6.18 4.65 18.01
CA GLN A 259 5.99 5.76 18.94
C GLN A 259 4.66 6.49 18.67
N ASP A 260 4.15 7.16 19.68
CA ASP A 260 2.95 8.03 19.61
C ASP A 260 1.71 7.36 18.97
N ASN A 261 1.57 6.03 19.17
CA ASN A 261 0.44 5.26 18.67
C ASN A 261 -0.06 4.27 19.72
N GLU A 262 -1.21 4.55 20.33
CA GLU A 262 -1.83 3.71 21.36
C GLU A 262 -2.20 2.31 20.87
N ARG A 263 -2.33 2.11 19.55
CA ARG A 263 -2.61 0.82 18.93
C ARG A 263 -1.33 0.01 18.62
N ALA A 264 -0.14 0.56 18.88
CA ALA A 264 1.10 -0.16 18.63
C ALA A 264 1.20 -1.41 19.53
N MET A 265 1.62 -2.54 18.94
CA MET A 265 2.00 -3.70 19.75
C MET A 265 3.29 -3.40 20.51
N ASN A 266 3.35 -3.85 21.75
CA ASN A 266 4.58 -3.71 22.55
C ASN A 266 5.71 -4.50 21.91
N GLY A 267 6.87 -3.86 21.69
CA GLY A 267 8.00 -4.47 20.99
C GLY A 267 8.58 -5.70 21.72
N GLU A 268 8.54 -5.75 23.07
CA GLU A 268 9.01 -6.91 23.84
C GLU A 268 8.08 -8.11 23.67
N GLU A 269 6.76 -7.89 23.69
CA GLU A 269 5.76 -8.93 23.47
C GLU A 269 5.85 -9.48 22.05
N LEU A 270 5.92 -8.59 21.07
CA LEU A 270 6.05 -8.96 19.66
C LEU A 270 7.35 -9.73 19.41
N ALA A 271 8.47 -9.29 20.00
CA ALA A 271 9.75 -9.98 19.86
C ALA A 271 9.71 -11.40 20.42
N LYS A 272 9.01 -11.65 21.53
CA LYS A 272 8.81 -13.00 22.07
C LYS A 272 8.06 -13.90 21.10
N LEU A 273 6.94 -13.42 20.53
CA LEU A 273 6.16 -14.16 19.55
C LEU A 273 6.98 -14.46 18.28
N LEU A 274 7.75 -13.51 17.80
CA LEU A 274 8.61 -13.68 16.64
C LEU A 274 9.77 -14.64 16.87
N ALA A 275 10.32 -14.69 18.10
CA ALA A 275 11.41 -15.57 18.47
C ALA A 275 11.00 -17.06 18.56
N GLU A 276 9.74 -17.35 18.86
CA GLU A 276 9.24 -18.71 18.96
C GLU A 276 9.47 -19.50 17.65
N GLY A 277 10.20 -20.61 17.74
CA GLY A 277 10.46 -21.50 16.60
C GLY A 277 11.43 -20.99 15.53
N ARG A 278 12.14 -19.84 15.76
CA ARG A 278 13.19 -19.35 14.83
C ARG A 278 14.56 -20.04 15.02
N GLY A 279 14.74 -20.82 16.07
CA GLY A 279 16.07 -21.34 16.39
C GLY A 279 17.01 -20.25 16.93
N PRO A 280 18.33 -20.32 16.62
CA PRO A 280 19.32 -19.40 17.19
C PRO A 280 19.34 -18.00 16.59
N ALA A 281 18.50 -17.70 15.60
CA ALA A 281 18.45 -16.39 14.97
C ALA A 281 18.04 -15.30 15.97
N ILE A 282 18.76 -14.17 15.95
CA ILE A 282 18.54 -13.06 16.86
C ILE A 282 17.16 -12.45 16.61
N THR A 283 16.37 -12.28 17.68
CA THR A 283 15.17 -11.43 17.69
C THR A 283 15.30 -10.46 18.85
N GLN A 284 15.39 -9.18 18.55
CA GLN A 284 15.75 -8.15 19.53
C GLN A 284 14.69 -7.05 19.59
N PRO A 285 14.03 -6.83 20.74
CA PRO A 285 13.19 -5.68 20.93
C PRO A 285 14.06 -4.42 21.00
N THR A 286 13.58 -3.34 20.41
CA THR A 286 14.20 -2.02 20.52
C THR A 286 13.18 -0.98 20.98
N GLN A 287 13.64 0.04 21.69
CA GLN A 287 12.73 1.06 22.23
C GLN A 287 12.08 1.90 21.13
N ARG A 288 12.80 2.13 20.02
CA ARG A 288 12.36 2.99 18.92
C ARG A 288 13.08 2.64 17.62
N LEU A 289 12.49 3.06 16.51
CA LEU A 289 13.00 2.79 15.16
C LEU A 289 14.43 3.30 14.95
N SER A 290 14.78 4.48 15.45
CA SER A 290 16.13 5.05 15.25
C SER A 290 17.25 4.19 15.85
N LEU A 291 16.98 3.45 16.94
CA LEU A 291 17.92 2.49 17.51
C LEU A 291 18.03 1.24 16.64
N ALA A 292 16.90 0.69 16.18
CA ALA A 292 16.89 -0.45 15.28
C ALA A 292 17.69 -0.15 13.99
N LEU A 293 17.49 1.01 13.37
CA LEU A 293 18.24 1.42 12.18
C LEU A 293 19.75 1.50 12.43
N LYS A 294 20.16 2.02 13.58
CA LYS A 294 21.57 2.12 13.95
C LYS A 294 22.19 0.74 14.18
N GLU A 295 21.50 -0.14 14.88
CA GLU A 295 22.00 -1.48 15.20
C GLU A 295 22.06 -2.37 13.97
N THR A 296 21.06 -2.31 13.08
CA THR A 296 21.02 -3.10 11.85
C THR A 296 22.14 -2.76 10.87
N ALA A 297 22.68 -1.55 10.91
CA ALA A 297 23.77 -1.13 10.02
C ALA A 297 25.03 -2.00 10.16
N SER A 298 25.27 -2.57 11.35
CA SER A 298 26.44 -3.44 11.61
C SER A 298 26.36 -4.82 10.96
N PHE A 299 25.17 -5.23 10.52
CA PHE A 299 24.94 -6.54 9.87
C PHE A 299 25.08 -6.47 8.34
N VAL A 300 25.10 -5.28 7.75
CA VAL A 300 25.26 -5.11 6.31
C VAL A 300 26.71 -5.38 5.91
N PRO A 301 26.97 -6.37 5.02
CA PRO A 301 28.32 -6.64 4.57
C PRO A 301 28.87 -5.48 3.74
N ALA A 302 30.18 -5.26 3.79
CA ALA A 302 30.85 -4.21 3.01
C ALA A 302 30.80 -4.52 1.51
N GLU A 303 30.82 -5.80 1.15
CA GLU A 303 30.71 -6.28 -0.21
C GLU A 303 29.25 -6.67 -0.52
N ASP A 304 28.76 -6.32 -1.70
CA ASP A 304 27.42 -6.67 -2.20
C ASP A 304 26.25 -6.16 -1.30
N ALA A 305 26.40 -4.97 -0.74
CA ALA A 305 25.43 -4.37 0.20
C ALA A 305 24.04 -4.20 -0.43
N ASP A 306 23.93 -3.99 -1.74
CA ASP A 306 22.65 -3.87 -2.46
C ASP A 306 21.84 -5.17 -2.48
N ARG A 307 22.52 -6.30 -2.36
CA ARG A 307 21.91 -7.63 -2.26
C ARG A 307 21.54 -8.00 -0.83
N HIS A 308 22.15 -7.31 0.14
CA HIS A 308 21.96 -7.51 1.57
C HIS A 308 21.43 -6.24 2.27
N PRO A 309 20.29 -5.67 1.84
CA PRO A 309 19.71 -4.52 2.49
C PRO A 309 19.08 -4.89 3.83
N VAL A 310 18.82 -3.90 4.64
CA VAL A 310 17.91 -4.02 5.77
C VAL A 310 16.48 -3.86 5.26
N LEU A 311 15.59 -4.81 5.61
CA LEU A 311 14.17 -4.70 5.27
C LEU A 311 13.42 -4.02 6.41
N LEU A 312 12.50 -3.09 6.09
CA LEU A 312 11.62 -2.45 7.05
C LEU A 312 10.17 -2.60 6.60
N CYS A 313 9.36 -3.31 7.41
CA CYS A 313 7.97 -3.61 7.09
C CYS A 313 7.10 -3.85 8.34
N GLY A 314 5.81 -4.11 8.14
CA GLY A 314 4.84 -4.52 9.16
C GLY A 314 3.80 -3.47 9.53
N SER A 315 4.04 -2.18 9.25
CA SER A 315 3.07 -1.12 9.54
C SER A 315 3.31 0.13 8.72
N LEU A 316 2.23 0.74 8.24
CA LEU A 316 2.29 2.08 7.63
C LEU A 316 2.70 3.16 8.65
N TYR A 317 2.39 2.97 9.93
CA TYR A 317 2.83 3.88 11.00
C TYR A 317 4.33 3.79 11.24
N LEU A 318 4.90 2.59 11.15
CA LEU A 318 6.35 2.41 11.21
C LEU A 318 7.07 3.11 10.04
N LEU A 319 6.50 3.01 8.84
CA LEU A 319 6.99 3.76 7.68
C LEU A 319 6.83 5.27 7.87
N GLY A 320 5.70 5.72 8.43
CA GLY A 320 5.47 7.13 8.76
C GLY A 320 6.53 7.65 9.73
N GLU A 321 6.89 6.89 10.77
CA GLU A 321 7.98 7.22 11.70
C GLU A 321 9.32 7.32 10.96
N PHE A 322 9.61 6.38 10.05
CA PHE A 322 10.82 6.43 9.22
C PHE A 322 10.88 7.70 8.36
N PHE A 323 9.80 8.03 7.65
CA PHE A 323 9.75 9.22 6.80
C PHE A 323 9.79 10.53 7.60
N ASN A 324 9.27 10.55 8.81
CA ASN A 324 9.42 11.71 9.71
C ASN A 324 10.88 11.90 10.13
N LEU A 325 11.63 10.82 10.36
CA LEU A 325 13.06 10.87 10.68
C LEU A 325 13.92 11.20 9.45
N HIS A 326 13.48 10.80 8.25
CA HIS A 326 14.23 10.89 7.00
C HIS A 326 13.35 11.41 5.84
N PRO A 327 12.82 12.66 5.94
CA PRO A 327 11.83 13.18 4.97
C PRO A 327 12.37 13.27 3.53
N GLN A 328 13.69 13.40 3.35
CA GLN A 328 14.33 13.42 2.04
C GLN A 328 14.18 12.10 1.26
N THR A 329 13.76 11.01 1.90
CA THR A 329 13.59 9.71 1.25
C THR A 329 12.19 9.49 0.67
N LEU A 330 11.25 10.41 0.91
CA LEU A 330 9.89 10.35 0.37
C LEU A 330 9.81 10.46 -1.17
N GLU A 331 10.82 11.05 -1.79
CA GLU A 331 10.85 11.33 -3.23
C GLU A 331 11.96 10.54 -3.96
N GLN A 332 12.60 9.60 -3.27
CA GLN A 332 13.67 8.75 -3.83
C GLN A 332 13.15 7.47 -4.48
#